data_6ad82859a31d24e4f60bd6abb7d9e20b
#
_entry.id   6ad82859a31d24e4f60bd6abb7d9e20b
#
_cell.length_a   1.000
_cell.length_b   1.000
_cell.length_c   1.000
_cell.angle_alpha   90.00
_cell.angle_beta   90.00
_cell.angle_gamma   90.00
#
_symmetry.space_group_name_H-M   'P 1'
#
loop_
_entity.id
_entity.type
_entity.pdbx_description
1 polymer ?
#
loop_
_entity_poly.entity_id
_entity_poly.type
_entity_poly.pdbx_seq_one_letter_code
_entity_poly.pdbx_strand_id
1 'polypeptide(L)'
;ILKSLRTSLLLMVMVLSCSCSNEENSAPHKGATLPIMQGIADNVPYIQSVEKEAAYDLHEGIHITDVTFTYCAHPTRMLIAEIDLTKNVTIAVSTPDNKPEVGILKQQVKVQAEKAEASGRKVLLGTNGDYYSQSKTDDTWIPGGLVYKDGVALWTKLGWEADHAFYLLDDGTAHITPVEEFNAVKDHVRDALSGWQRLLIDGQLAGKFTVNDNAMQFHPRTFVGV
;
A
#
# COMPACT_ATOMS: atom_id res chain seq x y z
N ILE A 1 18.47 66.15 -16.07
CA ILE A 1 17.73 65.79 -14.87
C ILE A 1 16.62 64.81 -15.27
N LEU A 2 16.88 63.50 -15.23
CA LEU A 2 15.84 62.50 -15.42
C LEU A 2 15.95 61.52 -14.23
N LYS A 3 14.93 61.50 -13.40
CA LYS A 3 14.79 60.58 -12.28
C LYS A 3 14.34 59.21 -12.81
N SER A 4 15.16 58.14 -12.59
CA SER A 4 14.84 56.78 -12.85
C SER A 4 13.83 56.28 -11.80
N LEU A 5 12.65 55.89 -12.28
CA LEU A 5 11.63 55.19 -11.47
C LEU A 5 11.95 53.69 -11.54
N ARG A 6 12.49 53.11 -10.47
CA ARG A 6 12.63 51.65 -10.31
C ARG A 6 11.29 51.09 -9.85
N THR A 7 10.60 50.40 -10.75
CA THR A 7 9.41 49.62 -10.43
C THR A 7 9.87 48.29 -9.85
N SER A 8 9.74 48.12 -8.55
CA SER A 8 9.94 46.84 -7.87
C SER A 8 8.74 45.94 -8.18
N LEU A 9 8.96 44.94 -9.02
CA LEU A 9 8.01 43.88 -9.24
C LEU A 9 8.03 42.93 -8.03
N LEU A 10 7.05 43.05 -7.17
CA LEU A 10 6.84 42.17 -6.03
C LEU A 10 6.26 40.87 -6.57
N LEU A 11 7.11 39.86 -6.75
CA LEU A 11 6.70 38.52 -7.11
C LEU A 11 6.02 37.90 -5.89
N MET A 12 4.70 37.94 -5.84
CA MET A 12 3.89 37.29 -4.83
C MET A 12 3.84 35.79 -5.15
N VAL A 13 4.78 35.04 -4.57
CA VAL A 13 4.73 33.58 -4.55
C VAL A 13 3.54 33.20 -3.67
N MET A 14 2.41 32.89 -4.30
CA MET A 14 1.32 32.17 -3.62
C MET A 14 1.82 30.75 -3.32
N VAL A 15 2.40 30.59 -2.15
CA VAL A 15 2.45 29.28 -1.51
C VAL A 15 1.01 28.92 -1.21
N LEU A 16 0.44 28.04 -1.99
CA LEU A 16 -0.78 27.31 -1.63
C LEU A 16 -0.40 26.38 -0.45
N SER A 17 -0.20 26.97 0.71
CA SER A 17 -0.31 26.26 1.96
C SER A 17 -1.76 25.78 2.00
N CYS A 18 -1.95 24.48 2.04
CA CYS A 18 -3.22 23.88 2.47
C CYS A 18 -3.46 24.41 3.90
N SER A 19 -4.12 25.57 4.00
CA SER A 19 -4.55 26.13 5.27
C SER A 19 -5.77 25.29 5.68
N CYS A 20 -5.54 24.11 6.18
CA CYS A 20 -6.52 23.47 7.04
C CYS A 20 -6.59 24.37 8.27
N SER A 21 -7.64 25.18 8.37
CA SER A 21 -7.98 25.83 9.62
C SER A 21 -8.08 24.72 10.65
N ASN A 22 -7.18 24.73 11.63
CA ASN A 22 -7.30 23.92 12.83
C ASN A 22 -8.50 24.47 13.63
N GLU A 23 -9.71 24.14 13.23
CA GLU A 23 -10.78 24.04 14.18
C GLU A 23 -10.43 22.80 15.01
N GLU A 24 -9.91 23.02 16.20
CA GLU A 24 -9.75 21.97 17.20
C GLU A 24 -11.11 21.31 17.37
N ASN A 25 -11.29 20.16 16.75
CA ASN A 25 -12.42 19.32 17.06
C ASN A 25 -12.21 18.86 18.50
N SER A 26 -13.00 19.39 19.42
CA SER A 26 -12.85 19.21 20.87
C SER A 26 -13.10 17.77 21.32
N ALA A 27 -13.45 16.87 20.40
CA ALA A 27 -13.63 15.45 20.69
C ALA A 27 -12.27 14.77 20.88
N PRO A 28 -12.08 14.02 21.99
CA PRO A 28 -10.89 13.19 22.18
C PRO A 28 -10.65 12.30 20.96
N HIS A 29 -9.38 12.12 20.56
CA HIS A 29 -9.00 11.27 19.42
C HIS A 29 -9.76 11.57 18.12
N LYS A 30 -10.24 12.82 17.96
CA LYS A 30 -11.06 13.25 16.80
C LYS A 30 -12.29 12.37 16.54
N GLY A 31 -12.84 11.79 17.59
CA GLY A 31 -14.01 10.92 17.55
C GLY A 31 -13.70 9.42 17.40
N ALA A 32 -12.44 9.02 17.30
CA ALA A 32 -12.04 7.62 17.24
C ALA A 32 -12.32 6.89 18.56
N THR A 33 -12.85 5.68 18.46
CA THR A 33 -13.17 4.80 19.61
C THR A 33 -12.29 3.55 19.64
N LEU A 34 -11.85 3.03 18.49
CA LEU A 34 -10.97 1.89 18.40
C LEU A 34 -9.51 2.26 18.71
N PRO A 35 -8.78 1.52 19.57
CA PRO A 35 -7.42 1.86 19.97
C PRO A 35 -6.46 2.11 18.81
N ILE A 36 -6.51 1.29 17.75
CA ILE A 36 -5.69 1.47 16.56
C ILE A 36 -5.98 2.81 15.87
N MET A 37 -7.26 3.18 15.78
CA MET A 37 -7.64 4.42 15.12
C MET A 37 -7.39 5.65 16.01
N GLN A 38 -7.51 5.52 17.33
CA GLN A 38 -7.09 6.57 18.28
C GLN A 38 -5.62 6.91 18.09
N GLY A 39 -4.75 5.87 18.04
CA GLY A 39 -3.34 6.06 17.78
C GLY A 39 -3.06 6.73 16.44
N ILE A 40 -3.78 6.37 15.38
CA ILE A 40 -3.64 6.99 14.06
C ILE A 40 -4.13 8.45 14.11
N ALA A 41 -5.31 8.71 14.67
CA ALA A 41 -5.90 10.04 14.73
C ALA A 41 -5.04 11.04 15.54
N ASP A 42 -4.42 10.56 16.62
CA ASP A 42 -3.57 11.40 17.47
C ASP A 42 -2.23 11.75 16.81
N ASN A 43 -1.70 10.85 15.98
CA ASN A 43 -0.39 11.03 15.35
C ASN A 43 -0.46 11.58 13.92
N VAL A 44 -1.64 11.63 13.30
CA VAL A 44 -1.82 12.17 11.96
C VAL A 44 -2.60 13.49 12.03
N PRO A 45 -1.92 14.65 11.99
CA PRO A 45 -2.53 15.96 12.24
C PRO A 45 -3.62 16.33 11.22
N TYR A 46 -3.56 15.77 10.01
CA TYR A 46 -4.49 16.08 8.93
C TYR A 46 -5.81 15.30 8.97
N ILE A 47 -5.97 14.34 9.88
CA ILE A 47 -7.27 13.74 10.18
C ILE A 47 -8.07 14.76 10.98
N GLN A 48 -9.26 15.08 10.50
CA GLN A 48 -10.14 16.09 11.09
C GLN A 48 -11.21 15.44 11.98
N SER A 49 -11.76 14.32 11.53
CA SER A 49 -12.81 13.57 12.25
C SER A 49 -12.81 12.12 11.86
N VAL A 50 -13.26 11.25 12.75
CA VAL A 50 -13.55 9.84 12.49
C VAL A 50 -15.07 9.68 12.57
N GLU A 51 -15.69 9.27 11.45
CA GLU A 51 -17.15 9.24 11.32
C GLU A 51 -17.73 7.85 11.60
N LYS A 52 -16.98 6.81 11.25
CA LYS A 52 -17.46 5.44 11.38
C LYS A 52 -16.29 4.47 11.60
N GLU A 53 -16.49 3.57 12.54
CA GLU A 53 -15.56 2.49 12.84
C GLU A 53 -16.31 1.17 13.00
N ALA A 54 -15.71 0.11 12.52
CA ALA A 54 -16.14 -1.26 12.78
C ALA A 54 -14.90 -2.16 12.89
N ALA A 55 -14.90 -3.06 13.86
CA ALA A 55 -13.87 -4.08 14.01
C ALA A 55 -14.55 -5.44 14.20
N TYR A 56 -14.07 -6.46 13.48
CA TYR A 56 -14.63 -7.81 13.54
C TYR A 56 -13.64 -8.86 13.06
N ASP A 57 -13.81 -10.08 13.55
CA ASP A 57 -13.08 -11.23 13.05
C ASP A 57 -13.77 -11.78 11.81
N LEU A 58 -13.08 -11.71 10.67
CA LEU A 58 -13.55 -12.28 9.40
C LEU A 58 -13.42 -13.82 9.42
N HIS A 59 -12.37 -14.29 10.05
CA HIS A 59 -12.03 -15.71 10.22
C HIS A 59 -11.09 -15.85 11.42
N GLU A 60 -10.93 -17.05 11.98
CA GLU A 60 -9.87 -17.30 12.95
C GLU A 60 -8.50 -16.93 12.35
N GLY A 61 -7.80 -15.99 12.98
CA GLY A 61 -6.52 -15.45 12.50
C GLY A 61 -6.64 -14.29 11.51
N ILE A 62 -7.84 -13.76 11.24
CA ILE A 62 -8.02 -12.55 10.41
C ILE A 62 -8.95 -11.57 11.10
N HIS A 63 -8.39 -10.48 11.58
CA HIS A 63 -9.12 -9.35 12.17
C HIS A 63 -9.19 -8.18 11.19
N ILE A 64 -10.37 -7.59 11.04
CA ILE A 64 -10.61 -6.46 10.14
C ILE A 64 -11.00 -5.23 10.94
N THR A 65 -10.35 -4.12 10.64
CA THR A 65 -10.78 -2.77 11.04
C THR A 65 -11.18 -1.97 9.80
N ASP A 66 -12.44 -1.52 9.77
CA ASP A 66 -13.03 -0.72 8.67
C ASP A 66 -13.39 0.66 9.22
N VAL A 67 -12.72 1.69 8.71
CA VAL A 67 -12.84 3.05 9.22
C VAL A 67 -13.15 4.02 8.10
N THR A 68 -14.07 4.95 8.36
CA THR A 68 -14.31 6.13 7.52
C THR A 68 -13.96 7.38 8.33
N PHE A 69 -13.16 8.25 7.75
CA PHE A 69 -12.68 9.47 8.39
C PHE A 69 -12.48 10.58 7.36
N THR A 70 -12.40 11.81 7.81
CA THR A 70 -12.07 12.98 6.98
C THR A 70 -10.59 13.32 7.11
N TYR A 71 -9.88 13.29 5.98
CA TYR A 71 -8.46 13.63 5.87
C TYR A 71 -8.28 14.80 4.89
N CYS A 72 -7.72 15.93 5.34
CA CYS A 72 -7.60 17.16 4.53
C CYS A 72 -8.91 17.52 3.80
N ALA A 73 -10.03 17.53 4.49
CA ALA A 73 -11.37 17.78 3.96
C ALA A 73 -11.85 16.73 2.90
N HIS A 74 -11.17 15.61 2.75
CA HIS A 74 -11.59 14.53 1.85
C HIS A 74 -12.11 13.33 2.64
N PRO A 75 -13.34 12.84 2.34
CA PRO A 75 -13.82 11.58 2.89
C PRO A 75 -12.88 10.45 2.49
N THR A 76 -12.40 9.71 3.46
CA THR A 76 -11.43 8.63 3.28
C THR A 76 -11.93 7.37 3.97
N ARG A 77 -11.76 6.22 3.33
CA ARG A 77 -12.00 4.92 3.94
C ARG A 77 -10.71 4.14 3.99
N MET A 78 -10.44 3.51 5.13
CA MET A 78 -9.30 2.64 5.35
C MET A 78 -9.78 1.28 5.83
N LEU A 79 -9.23 0.23 5.25
CA LEU A 79 -9.40 -1.15 5.68
C LEU A 79 -8.04 -1.66 6.14
N ILE A 80 -7.98 -2.13 7.38
CA ILE A 80 -6.80 -2.80 7.93
C ILE A 80 -7.17 -4.26 8.14
N ALA A 81 -6.37 -5.16 7.60
CA ALA A 81 -6.47 -6.59 7.86
C ALA A 81 -5.23 -7.04 8.64
N GLU A 82 -5.43 -7.49 9.86
CA GLU A 82 -4.39 -8.11 10.70
C GLU A 82 -4.49 -9.62 10.51
N ILE A 83 -3.41 -10.25 10.08
CA ILE A 83 -3.38 -11.67 9.70
C ILE A 83 -2.37 -12.39 10.57
N ASP A 84 -2.85 -13.30 11.42
CA ASP A 84 -2.03 -14.19 12.25
C ASP A 84 -1.68 -15.45 11.45
N LEU A 85 -0.50 -15.49 10.87
CA LEU A 85 0.00 -16.61 10.07
C LEU A 85 0.29 -17.87 10.89
N THR A 86 0.20 -17.82 12.21
CA THR A 86 0.28 -19.02 13.07
C THR A 86 -1.04 -19.82 13.07
N LYS A 87 -2.11 -19.24 12.55
CA LYS A 87 -3.42 -19.86 12.37
C LYS A 87 -3.52 -20.55 11.00
N ASN A 88 -4.65 -21.24 10.77
CA ASN A 88 -4.89 -21.91 9.50
C ASN A 88 -5.29 -20.93 8.38
N VAL A 89 -4.45 -19.92 8.17
CA VAL A 89 -4.58 -18.90 7.12
C VAL A 89 -3.22 -18.67 6.47
N THR A 90 -3.23 -18.23 5.22
CA THR A 90 -2.00 -17.90 4.49
C THR A 90 -2.23 -16.73 3.55
N ILE A 91 -1.16 -16.03 3.21
CA ILE A 91 -1.14 -15.05 2.13
C ILE A 91 -0.56 -15.74 0.90
N ALA A 92 -1.10 -15.47 -0.26
CA ALA A 92 -0.60 -16.01 -1.52
C ALA A 92 -0.68 -14.98 -2.64
N VAL A 93 0.27 -15.03 -3.55
CA VAL A 93 0.26 -14.22 -4.77
C VAL A 93 -0.81 -14.76 -5.72
N SER A 94 -1.64 -13.85 -6.21
CA SER A 94 -2.64 -14.11 -7.23
C SER A 94 -2.16 -13.61 -8.59
N THR A 95 -2.51 -14.32 -9.62
CA THR A 95 -2.19 -14.01 -11.02
C THR A 95 -3.44 -14.10 -11.89
N PRO A 96 -3.49 -13.45 -13.05
CA PRO A 96 -4.62 -13.59 -13.96
C PRO A 96 -4.94 -15.05 -14.27
N ASP A 97 -6.24 -15.38 -14.19
CA ASP A 97 -6.77 -16.75 -14.37
C ASP A 97 -6.13 -17.82 -13.44
N ASN A 98 -5.50 -17.40 -12.36
CA ASN A 98 -4.71 -18.23 -11.44
C ASN A 98 -3.59 -19.05 -12.13
N LYS A 99 -3.11 -18.61 -13.29
CA LYS A 99 -2.05 -19.27 -14.04
C LYS A 99 -0.66 -18.96 -13.47
N PRO A 100 0.32 -19.86 -13.60
CA PRO A 100 1.70 -19.60 -13.18
C PRO A 100 2.45 -18.76 -14.23
N GLU A 101 1.88 -17.64 -14.64
CA GLU A 101 2.44 -16.73 -15.65
C GLU A 101 2.01 -15.29 -15.38
N VAL A 102 2.81 -14.35 -15.84
CA VAL A 102 2.57 -12.90 -15.75
C VAL A 102 2.87 -12.22 -17.09
N GLY A 103 2.48 -10.95 -17.24
CA GLY A 103 2.84 -10.19 -18.42
C GLY A 103 1.86 -10.35 -19.60
N ILE A 104 0.68 -10.92 -19.39
CA ILE A 104 -0.29 -11.18 -20.47
C ILE A 104 -1.48 -10.24 -20.37
N LEU A 105 -2.17 -10.18 -19.23
CA LEU A 105 -3.37 -9.36 -19.07
C LEU A 105 -3.49 -8.79 -17.64
N LYS A 106 -4.27 -7.73 -17.51
CA LYS A 106 -4.77 -7.25 -16.21
C LYS A 106 -6.07 -7.97 -15.87
N GLN A 107 -6.23 -8.26 -14.61
CA GLN A 107 -7.48 -8.83 -14.12
C GLN A 107 -7.82 -8.24 -12.75
N GLN A 108 -9.08 -7.93 -12.54
CA GLN A 108 -9.54 -7.41 -11.26
C GLN A 108 -9.29 -8.43 -10.14
N VAL A 109 -8.94 -7.95 -8.95
CA VAL A 109 -8.70 -8.78 -7.76
C VAL A 109 -9.87 -9.73 -7.48
N LYS A 110 -11.11 -9.25 -7.60
CA LYS A 110 -12.31 -10.08 -7.42
C LYS A 110 -12.33 -11.28 -8.39
N VAL A 111 -12.05 -11.04 -9.67
CA VAL A 111 -12.05 -12.12 -10.68
C VAL A 111 -10.90 -13.10 -10.43
N GLN A 112 -9.73 -12.63 -10.02
CA GLN A 112 -8.63 -13.51 -9.62
C GLN A 112 -8.99 -14.36 -8.40
N ALA A 113 -9.68 -13.78 -7.41
CA ALA A 113 -10.18 -14.53 -6.26
C ALA A 113 -11.15 -15.65 -6.68
N GLU A 114 -12.14 -15.35 -7.53
CA GLU A 114 -13.07 -16.34 -8.07
C GLU A 114 -12.36 -17.47 -8.82
N LYS A 115 -11.28 -17.16 -9.56
CA LYS A 115 -10.46 -18.18 -10.26
C LYS A 115 -9.66 -19.03 -9.29
N ALA A 116 -9.12 -18.44 -8.24
CA ALA A 116 -8.42 -19.17 -7.19
C ALA A 116 -9.38 -20.12 -6.43
N GLU A 117 -10.60 -19.68 -6.15
CA GLU A 117 -11.64 -20.50 -5.53
C GLU A 117 -12.05 -21.68 -6.44
N ALA A 118 -12.19 -21.44 -7.73
CA ALA A 118 -12.47 -22.49 -8.71
C ALA A 118 -11.36 -23.56 -8.79
N SER A 119 -10.14 -23.22 -8.35
CA SER A 119 -9.03 -24.17 -8.23
C SER A 119 -8.93 -24.85 -6.85
N GLY A 120 -9.92 -24.65 -5.97
CA GLY A 120 -10.03 -25.29 -4.66
C GLY A 120 -9.46 -24.49 -3.49
N ARG A 121 -9.03 -23.25 -3.69
CA ARG A 121 -8.63 -22.35 -2.60
C ARG A 121 -9.88 -21.68 -2.00
N LYS A 122 -9.91 -21.47 -0.69
CA LYS A 122 -10.90 -20.61 -0.07
C LYS A 122 -10.28 -19.21 0.07
N VAL A 123 -10.79 -18.22 -0.66
CA VAL A 123 -10.32 -16.84 -0.60
C VAL A 123 -11.17 -16.04 0.37
N LEU A 124 -10.55 -15.45 1.37
CA LEU A 124 -11.24 -14.66 2.41
C LEU A 124 -11.16 -13.16 2.13
N LEU A 125 -10.02 -12.70 1.60
CA LEU A 125 -9.82 -11.31 1.19
C LEU A 125 -8.72 -11.22 0.13
N GLY A 126 -8.64 -10.07 -0.53
CA GLY A 126 -7.59 -9.80 -1.50
C GLY A 126 -7.42 -8.32 -1.74
N THR A 127 -6.21 -7.93 -2.10
CA THR A 127 -5.87 -6.56 -2.48
C THR A 127 -4.99 -6.56 -3.72
N ASN A 128 -4.81 -5.41 -4.34
CA ASN A 128 -3.78 -5.25 -5.37
C ASN A 128 -2.38 -5.40 -4.74
N GLY A 129 -1.46 -5.84 -5.57
CA GLY A 129 -0.07 -6.04 -5.18
C GLY A 129 0.86 -5.04 -5.87
N ASP A 130 1.74 -5.56 -6.71
CA ASP A 130 2.83 -4.82 -7.36
C ASP A 130 2.37 -3.71 -8.32
N TYR A 131 3.28 -2.79 -8.61
CA TYR A 131 3.18 -1.89 -9.73
C TYR A 131 3.23 -2.65 -11.05
N TYR A 132 2.72 -2.04 -12.10
CA TYR A 132 2.75 -2.62 -13.43
C TYR A 132 2.88 -1.53 -14.51
N SER A 133 3.41 -1.92 -15.67
CA SER A 133 3.46 -1.07 -16.85
C SER A 133 2.93 -1.82 -18.07
N GLN A 134 2.43 -1.06 -19.05
CA GLN A 134 2.06 -1.61 -20.34
C GLN A 134 3.29 -1.70 -21.24
N SER A 135 3.48 -2.83 -21.89
CA SER A 135 4.49 -2.96 -22.94
C SER A 135 4.20 -1.98 -24.08
N LYS A 136 5.25 -1.41 -24.64
CA LYS A 136 5.14 -0.48 -25.79
C LYS A 136 5.01 -1.21 -27.13
N THR A 137 5.21 -2.52 -27.13
CA THR A 137 5.35 -3.32 -28.37
C THR A 137 4.19 -4.25 -28.65
N ASP A 138 3.49 -4.74 -27.63
CA ASP A 138 2.56 -5.86 -27.77
C ASP A 138 1.32 -5.80 -26.84
N ASP A 139 1.04 -4.64 -26.25
CA ASP A 139 -0.06 -4.45 -25.30
C ASP A 139 -0.07 -5.34 -24.07
N THR A 140 1.00 -6.08 -23.81
CA THR A 140 1.09 -6.86 -22.55
C THR A 140 1.30 -5.97 -21.34
N TRP A 141 0.86 -6.44 -20.17
CA TRP A 141 0.99 -5.75 -18.90
C TRP A 141 2.02 -6.48 -18.05
N ILE A 142 3.14 -5.83 -17.81
CA ILE A 142 4.28 -6.41 -17.11
C ILE A 142 4.35 -5.94 -15.67
N PRO A 143 4.72 -6.83 -14.71
CA PRO A 143 4.97 -6.44 -13.34
C PRO A 143 6.09 -5.40 -13.23
N GLY A 144 5.99 -4.52 -12.23
CA GLY A 144 7.02 -3.53 -11.91
C GLY A 144 8.24 -4.14 -11.22
N GLY A 145 8.09 -5.28 -10.57
CA GLY A 145 9.15 -5.94 -9.84
C GLY A 145 8.95 -7.44 -9.69
N LEU A 146 9.50 -8.00 -8.62
CA LEU A 146 9.47 -9.45 -8.36
C LEU A 146 8.04 -9.98 -8.26
N VAL A 147 7.81 -11.14 -8.90
CA VAL A 147 6.59 -11.95 -8.70
C VAL A 147 7.00 -13.40 -8.54
N TYR A 148 6.78 -13.95 -7.35
CA TYR A 148 6.90 -15.37 -7.04
C TYR A 148 5.53 -15.89 -6.63
N LYS A 149 5.18 -17.09 -7.11
CA LYS A 149 3.92 -17.73 -6.79
C LYS A 149 4.14 -19.23 -6.62
N ASP A 150 3.68 -19.76 -5.50
CA ASP A 150 3.75 -21.19 -5.18
C ASP A 150 5.19 -21.76 -5.38
N GLY A 151 6.24 -21.03 -4.97
CA GLY A 151 7.65 -21.39 -5.10
C GLY A 151 8.25 -21.15 -6.49
N VAL A 152 7.50 -20.61 -7.43
CA VAL A 152 7.97 -20.38 -8.82
C VAL A 152 8.22 -18.89 -9.05
N ALA A 153 9.43 -18.55 -9.53
CA ALA A 153 9.77 -17.22 -9.98
C ALA A 153 9.09 -16.93 -11.33
N LEU A 154 8.04 -16.14 -11.33
CA LEU A 154 7.31 -15.78 -12.55
C LEU A 154 7.89 -14.54 -13.23
N TRP A 155 8.45 -13.62 -12.45
CA TRP A 155 9.06 -12.40 -12.93
C TRP A 155 10.16 -11.94 -11.95
N THR A 156 11.34 -11.61 -12.49
CA THR A 156 12.50 -11.21 -11.69
C THR A 156 13.16 -9.91 -12.16
N LYS A 157 12.58 -9.26 -13.18
CA LYS A 157 13.08 -7.97 -13.65
C LYS A 157 12.58 -6.87 -12.73
N LEU A 158 13.50 -6.08 -12.20
CA LEU A 158 13.20 -4.96 -11.33
C LEU A 158 12.96 -3.70 -12.16
N GLY A 159 11.82 -3.07 -11.96
CA GLY A 159 11.55 -1.71 -12.41
C GLY A 159 12.10 -0.68 -11.41
N TRP A 160 12.00 0.58 -11.73
CA TRP A 160 12.50 1.68 -10.89
C TRP A 160 11.72 1.86 -9.56
N GLU A 161 10.54 1.26 -9.46
CA GLU A 161 9.66 1.31 -8.27
C GLU A 161 9.80 0.05 -7.39
N ALA A 162 10.71 -0.87 -7.71
CA ALA A 162 10.86 -2.13 -7.00
C ALA A 162 12.03 -2.08 -6.02
N ASP A 163 11.90 -1.31 -4.93
CA ASP A 163 12.95 -1.12 -3.94
C ASP A 163 12.96 -2.23 -2.87
N HIS A 164 11.78 -2.75 -2.52
CA HIS A 164 11.62 -3.74 -1.46
C HIS A 164 10.75 -4.90 -1.93
N ALA A 165 10.95 -6.05 -1.33
CA ALA A 165 10.13 -7.24 -1.52
C ALA A 165 9.39 -7.59 -0.23
N PHE A 166 8.09 -7.79 -0.33
CA PHE A 166 7.32 -8.56 0.65
C PHE A 166 7.29 -10.01 0.20
N TYR A 167 7.60 -10.94 1.08
CA TYR A 167 7.61 -12.36 0.74
C TYR A 167 7.27 -13.26 1.93
N LEU A 168 6.78 -14.46 1.58
CA LEU A 168 6.59 -15.56 2.51
C LEU A 168 7.58 -16.65 2.21
N LEU A 169 8.21 -17.19 3.24
CA LEU A 169 9.08 -18.35 3.15
C LEU A 169 8.28 -19.66 3.23
N ASP A 170 8.95 -20.76 2.92
CA ASP A 170 8.40 -22.12 3.00
C ASP A 170 7.93 -22.51 4.41
N ASP A 171 8.53 -21.89 5.45
CA ASP A 171 8.15 -22.08 6.85
C ASP A 171 6.89 -21.28 7.26
N GLY A 172 6.33 -20.50 6.33
CA GLY A 172 5.13 -19.70 6.53
C GLY A 172 5.37 -18.31 7.14
N THR A 173 6.63 -17.94 7.43
CA THR A 173 6.95 -16.61 7.94
C THR A 173 6.90 -15.54 6.85
N ALA A 174 6.49 -14.32 7.21
CA ALA A 174 6.42 -13.17 6.32
C ALA A 174 7.55 -12.19 6.59
N HIS A 175 8.09 -11.60 5.53
CA HIS A 175 9.23 -10.69 5.60
C HIS A 175 9.11 -9.51 4.63
N ILE A 176 9.79 -8.41 4.97
CA ILE A 176 10.02 -7.28 4.06
C ILE A 176 11.50 -6.94 4.10
N THR A 177 12.18 -7.04 2.95
CA THR A 177 13.59 -6.67 2.83
C THR A 177 13.84 -5.83 1.58
N PRO A 178 14.96 -5.08 1.53
CA PRO A 178 15.46 -4.55 0.26
C PRO A 178 15.60 -5.66 -0.79
N VAL A 179 15.35 -5.34 -2.06
CA VAL A 179 15.43 -6.37 -3.14
C VAL A 179 16.84 -6.92 -3.34
N GLU A 180 17.86 -6.17 -2.95
CA GLU A 180 19.27 -6.62 -2.95
C GLU A 180 19.49 -7.81 -2.02
N GLU A 181 18.81 -7.81 -0.87
CA GLU A 181 18.92 -8.88 0.14
C GLU A 181 18.07 -10.11 -0.22
N PHE A 182 17.04 -9.93 -1.05
CA PHE A 182 16.12 -10.99 -1.45
C PHE A 182 16.83 -12.20 -2.11
N ASN A 183 17.94 -11.95 -2.82
CA ASN A 183 18.69 -13.02 -3.47
C ASN A 183 19.23 -14.09 -2.50
N ALA A 184 19.46 -13.72 -1.24
CA ALA A 184 19.95 -14.66 -0.22
C ALA A 184 18.90 -15.69 0.22
N VAL A 185 17.62 -15.39 0.01
CA VAL A 185 16.48 -16.20 0.51
C VAL A 185 15.59 -16.75 -0.61
N LYS A 186 15.79 -16.35 -1.86
CA LYS A 186 14.90 -16.62 -3.00
C LYS A 186 14.56 -18.10 -3.21
N ASP A 187 15.47 -19.01 -2.84
CA ASP A 187 15.28 -20.46 -3.03
C ASP A 187 14.35 -21.07 -1.96
N HIS A 188 13.98 -20.30 -0.93
CA HIS A 188 13.03 -20.66 0.13
C HIS A 188 11.77 -19.81 0.06
N VAL A 189 11.62 -19.00 -0.98
CA VAL A 189 10.46 -18.11 -1.13
C VAL A 189 9.32 -18.86 -1.78
N ARG A 190 8.17 -18.89 -1.10
CA ARG A 190 6.93 -19.43 -1.64
C ARG A 190 6.17 -18.40 -2.48
N ASP A 191 5.94 -17.23 -1.93
CA ASP A 191 5.21 -16.14 -2.59
C ASP A 191 5.95 -14.83 -2.35
N ALA A 192 6.08 -13.97 -3.38
CA ALA A 192 6.67 -12.64 -3.23
C ALA A 192 6.11 -11.64 -4.23
N LEU A 193 6.02 -10.41 -3.80
CA LEU A 193 5.77 -9.24 -4.63
C LEU A 193 6.72 -8.11 -4.24
N SER A 194 7.13 -7.31 -5.22
CA SER A 194 7.84 -6.07 -4.92
C SER A 194 6.90 -4.98 -4.48
N GLY A 195 7.46 -4.04 -3.78
CA GLY A 195 6.83 -2.78 -3.43
C GLY A 195 7.83 -1.65 -3.54
N TRP A 196 7.33 -0.43 -3.45
CA TRP A 196 8.18 0.73 -3.55
C TRP A 196 8.91 0.98 -2.23
N GLN A 197 8.60 2.06 -1.55
CA GLN A 197 9.36 2.50 -0.39
C GLN A 197 8.91 1.79 0.89
N ARG A 198 9.85 1.45 1.71
CA ARG A 198 9.62 1.09 3.11
C ARG A 198 9.22 2.34 3.88
N LEU A 199 8.08 2.29 4.54
CA LEU A 199 7.55 3.43 5.31
C LEU A 199 8.04 3.40 6.75
N LEU A 200 8.08 2.21 7.35
CA LEU A 200 8.49 1.97 8.72
C LEU A 200 9.55 0.87 8.79
N ILE A 201 10.47 1.01 9.74
CA ILE A 201 11.44 0.00 10.15
C ILE A 201 11.42 -0.01 11.69
N ASP A 202 11.10 -1.15 12.28
CA ASP A 202 11.03 -1.31 13.75
C ASP A 202 10.19 -0.21 14.43
N GLY A 203 9.03 0.11 13.81
CA GLY A 203 8.11 1.14 14.30
C GLY A 203 8.57 2.58 14.11
N GLN A 204 9.72 2.82 13.49
CA GLN A 204 10.23 4.15 13.19
C GLN A 204 10.10 4.49 11.71
N LEU A 205 9.95 5.77 11.39
CA LEU A 205 9.97 6.21 9.99
C LEU A 205 11.29 5.81 9.32
N ALA A 206 11.20 5.23 8.13
CA ALA A 206 12.35 4.70 7.39
C ALA A 206 13.29 5.77 6.79
N GLY A 207 13.17 7.02 7.21
CA GLY A 207 14.01 8.12 6.79
C GLY A 207 13.40 8.99 5.69
N LYS A 208 14.19 9.36 4.69
CA LYS A 208 13.70 10.22 3.61
C LYS A 208 12.95 9.41 2.57
N PHE A 209 11.74 9.85 2.27
CA PHE A 209 10.94 9.27 1.19
C PHE A 209 11.20 10.01 -0.12
N THR A 210 11.31 9.25 -1.22
CA THR A 210 11.22 9.84 -2.54
C THR A 210 9.77 10.21 -2.80
N VAL A 211 9.51 11.48 -3.02
CA VAL A 211 8.17 11.99 -3.29
C VAL A 211 8.10 12.37 -4.76
N ASN A 212 7.17 11.80 -5.48
CA ASN A 212 6.86 12.17 -6.85
C ASN A 212 5.43 12.72 -6.97
N ASP A 213 5.05 13.21 -8.14
CA ASP A 213 3.72 13.79 -8.37
C ASP A 213 2.59 12.82 -8.03
N ASN A 214 2.77 11.52 -8.29
CA ASN A 214 1.81 10.48 -7.93
C ASN A 214 1.68 10.31 -6.42
N ALA A 215 2.79 10.37 -5.68
CA ALA A 215 2.78 10.24 -4.22
C ALA A 215 2.06 11.41 -3.55
N MET A 216 2.08 12.60 -4.18
CA MET A 216 1.43 13.82 -3.68
C MET A 216 -0.06 13.91 -3.97
N GLN A 217 -0.59 13.06 -4.83
CA GLN A 217 -2.01 13.08 -5.21
C GLN A 217 -2.85 12.15 -4.33
N PHE A 218 -4.14 12.48 -4.18
CA PHE A 218 -5.12 11.61 -3.52
C PHE A 218 -5.46 10.44 -4.46
N HIS A 219 -4.91 9.28 -4.15
CA HIS A 219 -5.17 8.02 -4.84
C HIS A 219 -5.40 6.90 -3.83
N PRO A 220 -6.16 5.85 -4.18
CA PRO A 220 -6.18 4.64 -3.38
C PRO A 220 -4.76 4.11 -3.18
N ARG A 221 -4.45 3.68 -1.97
CA ARG A 221 -3.15 3.15 -1.58
C ARG A 221 -3.31 1.78 -0.94
N THR A 222 -2.33 0.93 -1.18
CA THR A 222 -2.19 -0.35 -0.50
C THR A 222 -0.86 -0.37 0.22
N PHE A 223 -0.84 -0.87 1.42
CA PHE A 223 0.38 -1.10 2.21
C PHE A 223 0.35 -2.52 2.78
N VAL A 224 1.52 -3.05 3.07
CA VAL A 224 1.71 -4.30 3.79
C VAL A 224 2.73 -4.07 4.89
N GLY A 225 2.57 -4.74 6.02
CA GLY A 225 3.48 -4.72 7.15
C GLY A 225 3.71 -6.13 7.70
N VAL A 226 4.82 -6.34 8.36
CA VAL A 226 5.18 -7.55 9.10
C VAL A 226 5.73 -7.17 10.46
#